data_7705251af95b8cad6e2f8d0bd3aa2118
#
_entry.id   7705251af95b8cad6e2f8d0bd3aa2118
#
_cell.length_a   1.000
_cell.length_b   1.000
_cell.length_c   1.000
_cell.angle_alpha   90.00
_cell.angle_beta   90.00
_cell.angle_gamma   90.00
#
_symmetry.space_group_name_H-M   'P 1'
#
loop_
_entity.id
_entity.type
_entity.pdbx_description
1 polymer ?
#
loop_
_entity_poly.entity_id
_entity_poly.type
_entity_poly.pdbx_seq_one_letter_code
_entity_poly.pdbx_strand_id
1 'polypeptide(L)'
;MQNYETLAITCSDHYSLSGRFYAAQGTQQALPVLICPATGITQQFYHHFASWLAEQGYAVLVFDFRGIGESLHEPLKKSKASIVQWGQLDIPAAMEVLLNKTQAKQVILLGHSAGGQLLGINPNYEKVAKVVAVAGSTGHVKDLKGRTKLLAPVMFKL
;
A
#
# COMPACT_ATOMS: atom_id res chain seq x y z
N MET A 1 -1.81 -6.28 23.79
CA MET A 1 -0.41 -5.97 23.42
C MET A 1 -0.38 -5.60 21.94
N GLN A 2 0.50 -4.67 21.56
CA GLN A 2 0.69 -4.28 20.18
C GLN A 2 1.42 -5.44 19.46
N ASN A 3 0.78 -6.04 18.44
CA ASN A 3 1.31 -7.22 17.73
C ASN A 3 2.01 -6.86 16.42
N TYR A 4 2.54 -5.64 16.30
CA TYR A 4 3.29 -5.16 15.16
C TYR A 4 4.50 -4.31 15.59
N GLU A 5 5.48 -4.24 14.72
CA GLU A 5 6.64 -3.35 14.80
C GLU A 5 6.39 -2.13 13.90
N THR A 6 6.57 -0.93 14.42
CA THR A 6 6.52 0.30 13.62
C THR A 6 7.85 0.50 12.91
N LEU A 7 7.80 0.81 11.63
CA LEU A 7 8.95 0.99 10.75
C LEU A 7 8.94 2.37 10.10
N ALA A 8 10.13 2.97 9.98
CA ALA A 8 10.39 4.05 9.03
C ALA A 8 10.87 3.43 7.71
N ILE A 9 10.22 3.79 6.60
CA ILE A 9 10.53 3.29 5.26
C ILE A 9 11.07 4.46 4.43
N THR A 10 12.32 4.40 4.04
CA THR A 10 12.95 5.48 3.25
C THR A 10 12.80 5.19 1.76
N CYS A 11 12.12 6.09 1.05
CA CYS A 11 12.01 6.05 -0.41
C CYS A 11 13.30 6.53 -1.09
N SER A 12 13.47 6.24 -2.38
CA SER A 12 14.65 6.63 -3.16
C SER A 12 14.85 8.15 -3.28
N ASP A 13 13.78 8.93 -3.09
CA ASP A 13 13.81 10.39 -3.03
C ASP A 13 13.96 10.93 -1.60
N HIS A 14 14.38 10.08 -0.66
CA HIS A 14 14.57 10.38 0.77
C HIS A 14 13.28 10.70 1.54
N TYR A 15 12.10 10.55 0.94
CA TYR A 15 10.85 10.68 1.69
C TYR A 15 10.69 9.51 2.66
N SER A 16 10.30 9.81 3.92
CA SER A 16 10.09 8.78 4.94
C SER A 16 8.61 8.42 5.05
N LEU A 17 8.29 7.13 4.94
CA LEU A 17 6.95 6.61 5.18
C LEU A 17 6.90 5.92 6.54
N SER A 18 5.72 5.88 7.15
CA SER A 18 5.41 5.05 8.31
C SER A 18 4.80 3.73 7.86
N GLY A 19 5.28 2.63 8.43
CA GLY A 19 4.77 1.29 8.17
C GLY A 19 4.62 0.47 9.44
N ARG A 20 3.78 -0.57 9.39
CA ARG A 20 3.56 -1.54 10.45
C ARG A 20 3.84 -2.93 9.93
N PHE A 21 4.84 -3.57 10.51
CA PHE A 21 5.22 -4.93 10.18
C PHE A 21 4.64 -5.90 11.21
N TYR A 22 3.96 -6.92 10.72
CA TYR A 22 3.39 -8.02 11.48
C TYR A 22 4.17 -9.28 11.15
N ALA A 23 4.90 -9.81 12.15
CA ALA A 23 5.64 -11.05 11.96
C ALA A 23 4.69 -12.24 11.82
N ALA A 24 5.03 -13.18 10.95
CA ALA A 24 4.30 -14.43 10.81
C ALA A 24 4.25 -15.19 12.14
N GLN A 25 3.10 -15.77 12.48
CA GLN A 25 2.92 -16.61 13.64
C GLN A 25 2.81 -18.08 13.21
N GLY A 26 3.38 -19.00 13.99
CA GLY A 26 3.36 -20.43 13.67
C GLY A 26 4.19 -20.77 12.43
N THR A 27 3.65 -21.60 11.53
CA THR A 27 4.34 -22.01 10.31
C THR A 27 4.34 -20.89 9.29
N GLN A 28 5.53 -20.32 9.03
CA GLN A 28 5.67 -19.20 8.11
C GLN A 28 5.40 -19.62 6.66
N GLN A 29 4.57 -18.82 5.98
CA GLN A 29 4.34 -18.95 4.53
C GLN A 29 5.53 -18.40 3.74
N ALA A 30 5.79 -18.99 2.56
CA ALA A 30 6.95 -18.64 1.75
C ALA A 30 6.90 -17.21 1.17
N LEU A 31 5.70 -16.66 0.97
CA LEU A 31 5.52 -15.32 0.40
C LEU A 31 4.92 -14.37 1.44
N PRO A 32 5.60 -13.27 1.75
CA PRO A 32 5.04 -12.20 2.59
C PRO A 32 4.00 -11.39 1.83
N VAL A 33 3.15 -10.68 2.57
CA VAL A 33 2.05 -9.85 2.02
C VAL A 33 2.36 -8.37 2.21
N LEU A 34 2.41 -7.61 1.12
CA LEU A 34 2.43 -6.16 1.14
C LEU A 34 1.01 -5.64 0.92
N ILE A 35 0.45 -4.94 1.92
CA ILE A 35 -0.85 -4.28 1.80
C ILE A 35 -0.65 -2.85 1.34
N CYS A 36 -1.17 -2.53 0.13
CA CYS A 36 -1.17 -1.18 -0.44
C CYS A 36 -2.54 -0.54 -0.21
N PRO A 37 -2.63 0.53 0.61
CA PRO A 37 -3.89 1.14 1.01
C PRO A 37 -4.69 1.79 -0.11
N ALA A 38 -5.97 2.04 0.17
CA ALA A 38 -6.80 2.91 -0.65
C ALA A 38 -6.47 4.39 -0.43
N THR A 39 -6.88 5.25 -1.37
CA THR A 39 -6.70 6.71 -1.26
C THR A 39 -7.30 7.25 0.03
N GLY A 40 -6.49 7.94 0.83
CA GLY A 40 -6.93 8.59 2.07
C GLY A 40 -7.18 7.63 3.24
N ILE A 41 -6.94 6.34 3.07
CA ILE A 41 -7.08 5.33 4.13
C ILE A 41 -5.72 5.07 4.76
N THR A 42 -5.67 5.17 6.09
CA THR A 42 -4.43 4.94 6.85
C THR A 42 -4.18 3.46 7.12
N GLN A 43 -2.92 3.11 7.38
CA GLN A 43 -2.49 1.77 7.77
C GLN A 43 -3.27 1.20 8.97
N GLN A 44 -3.77 2.06 9.87
CA GLN A 44 -4.58 1.67 11.02
C GLN A 44 -5.85 0.90 10.62
N PHE A 45 -6.47 1.26 9.52
CA PHE A 45 -7.68 0.59 9.01
C PHE A 45 -7.45 -0.92 8.75
N TYR A 46 -6.24 -1.28 8.33
CA TYR A 46 -5.90 -2.66 7.97
C TYR A 46 -5.40 -3.50 9.15
N HIS A 47 -5.33 -2.94 10.35
CA HIS A 47 -4.73 -3.58 11.53
C HIS A 47 -5.28 -4.98 11.80
N HIS A 48 -6.60 -5.13 11.90
CA HIS A 48 -7.22 -6.42 12.21
C HIS A 48 -6.98 -7.46 11.11
N PHE A 49 -7.04 -7.04 9.86
CA PHE A 49 -6.79 -7.93 8.73
C PHE A 49 -5.31 -8.36 8.64
N ALA A 50 -4.38 -7.42 8.84
CA ALA A 50 -2.96 -7.73 8.86
C ALA A 50 -2.60 -8.65 10.03
N SER A 51 -3.21 -8.45 11.20
CA SER A 51 -3.05 -9.32 12.37
C SER A 51 -3.55 -10.74 12.07
N TRP A 52 -4.75 -10.84 11.47
CA TRP A 52 -5.30 -12.13 11.08
C TRP A 52 -4.41 -12.87 10.07
N LEU A 53 -3.89 -12.17 9.05
CA LEU A 53 -2.93 -12.75 8.10
C LEU A 53 -1.66 -13.27 8.81
N ALA A 54 -1.16 -12.52 9.79
CA ALA A 54 0.00 -12.93 10.57
C ALA A 54 -0.28 -14.21 11.36
N GLU A 55 -1.47 -14.36 11.94
CA GLU A 55 -1.94 -15.59 12.59
C GLU A 55 -2.04 -16.77 11.61
N GLN A 56 -2.30 -16.51 10.31
CA GLN A 56 -2.29 -17.53 9.25
C GLN A 56 -0.87 -17.84 8.73
N GLY A 57 0.18 -17.30 9.36
CA GLY A 57 1.57 -17.55 9.01
C GLY A 57 2.15 -16.63 7.93
N TYR A 58 1.48 -15.56 7.54
CA TYR A 58 2.03 -14.58 6.61
C TYR A 58 2.76 -13.46 7.34
N ALA A 59 3.99 -13.16 6.95
CA ALA A 59 4.59 -11.88 7.32
C ALA A 59 3.91 -10.76 6.51
N VAL A 60 3.48 -9.69 7.17
CA VAL A 60 2.70 -8.63 6.55
C VAL A 60 3.33 -7.26 6.80
N LEU A 61 3.39 -6.43 5.77
CA LEU A 61 3.67 -5.01 5.90
C LEU A 61 2.49 -4.21 5.34
N VAL A 62 2.01 -3.26 6.12
CA VAL A 62 1.10 -2.20 5.68
C VAL A 62 1.74 -0.86 6.00
N PHE A 63 1.50 0.17 5.19
CA PHE A 63 2.13 1.48 5.33
C PHE A 63 1.18 2.60 4.95
N ASP A 64 1.49 3.81 5.35
CA ASP A 64 0.81 5.01 4.86
C ASP A 64 1.54 5.55 3.63
N PHE A 65 0.82 5.78 2.54
CA PHE A 65 1.38 6.51 1.41
C PHE A 65 1.83 7.92 1.81
N ARG A 66 2.83 8.48 1.12
CA ARG A 66 3.23 9.88 1.34
C ARG A 66 2.04 10.82 1.29
N GLY A 67 2.00 11.76 2.22
CA GLY A 67 0.89 12.70 2.36
C GLY A 67 -0.36 12.14 3.05
N ILE A 68 -0.32 10.90 3.57
CA ILE A 68 -1.43 10.25 4.29
C ILE A 68 -0.94 9.84 5.69
N GLY A 69 -1.84 9.94 6.67
CA GLY A 69 -1.65 9.42 8.03
C GLY A 69 -0.33 9.83 8.67
N GLU A 70 0.42 8.85 9.16
CA GLU A 70 1.72 9.05 9.81
C GLU A 70 2.85 9.36 8.80
N SER A 71 2.60 9.23 7.49
CA SER A 71 3.51 9.65 6.41
C SER A 71 3.22 11.07 5.90
N LEU A 72 2.39 11.85 6.59
CA LEU A 72 2.13 13.27 6.31
C LEU A 72 3.02 14.13 7.22
N HIS A 73 4.09 14.72 6.68
CA HIS A 73 5.07 15.49 7.45
C HIS A 73 4.85 17.00 7.42
N GLU A 74 3.85 17.46 6.67
CA GLU A 74 3.51 18.88 6.52
C GLU A 74 1.99 19.04 6.40
N PRO A 75 1.44 20.25 6.59
CA PRO A 75 0.01 20.47 6.38
C PRO A 75 -0.43 20.02 4.99
N LEU A 76 -1.54 19.29 4.88
CA LEU A 76 -2.02 18.68 3.63
C LEU A 76 -2.07 19.69 2.45
N LYS A 77 -2.44 20.95 2.73
CA LYS A 77 -2.48 22.02 1.71
C LYS A 77 -1.10 22.35 1.09
N LYS A 78 -0.01 21.96 1.74
CA LYS A 78 1.36 22.17 1.26
C LYS A 78 1.95 20.91 0.63
N SER A 79 1.33 19.75 0.88
CA SER A 79 1.82 18.48 0.37
C SER A 79 1.79 18.45 -1.14
N LYS A 80 2.93 18.06 -1.72
CA LYS A 80 3.11 17.80 -3.16
C LYS A 80 3.02 16.32 -3.50
N ALA A 81 2.50 15.51 -2.58
CA ALA A 81 2.32 14.09 -2.78
C ALA A 81 1.42 13.83 -4.00
N SER A 82 1.81 12.89 -4.84
CA SER A 82 1.05 12.50 -6.02
C SER A 82 0.84 11.00 -6.08
N ILE A 83 -0.22 10.60 -6.74
CA ILE A 83 -0.56 9.18 -6.93
C ILE A 83 0.50 8.44 -7.75
N VAL A 84 1.21 9.14 -8.63
CA VAL A 84 2.33 8.58 -9.40
C VAL A 84 3.50 8.22 -8.47
N GLN A 85 3.83 9.09 -7.52
CA GLN A 85 4.88 8.82 -6.54
C GLN A 85 4.51 7.62 -5.64
N TRP A 86 3.23 7.42 -5.30
CA TRP A 86 2.79 6.25 -4.55
C TRP A 86 3.18 4.95 -5.26
N GLY A 87 2.92 4.86 -6.58
CA GLY A 87 3.25 3.67 -7.35
C GLY A 87 4.72 3.52 -7.67
N GLN A 88 5.42 4.61 -7.98
CA GLN A 88 6.81 4.56 -8.45
C GLN A 88 7.86 4.62 -7.35
N LEU A 89 7.53 5.17 -6.17
CA LEU A 89 8.48 5.39 -5.10
C LEU A 89 8.07 4.69 -3.79
N ASP A 90 6.81 4.83 -3.36
CA ASP A 90 6.37 4.35 -2.05
C ASP A 90 6.19 2.82 -2.03
N ILE A 91 5.46 2.26 -3.02
CA ILE A 91 5.27 0.80 -3.12
C ILE A 91 6.61 0.08 -3.25
N PRO A 92 7.54 0.47 -4.15
CA PRO A 92 8.86 -0.15 -4.23
C PRO A 92 9.63 -0.10 -2.91
N ALA A 93 9.64 1.05 -2.22
CA ALA A 93 10.36 1.20 -0.95
C ALA A 93 9.79 0.27 0.14
N ALA A 94 8.46 0.22 0.28
CA ALA A 94 7.80 -0.69 1.22
C ALA A 94 8.06 -2.16 0.88
N MET A 95 8.05 -2.50 -0.41
CA MET A 95 8.35 -3.85 -0.89
C MET A 95 9.77 -4.27 -0.53
N GLU A 96 10.79 -3.42 -0.76
CA GLU A 96 12.18 -3.71 -0.41
C GLU A 96 12.35 -3.95 1.10
N VAL A 97 11.71 -3.13 1.93
CA VAL A 97 11.75 -3.32 3.39
C VAL A 97 11.16 -4.67 3.78
N LEU A 98 10.01 -5.05 3.21
CA LEU A 98 9.37 -6.33 3.49
C LEU A 98 10.23 -7.52 3.04
N LEU A 99 10.78 -7.47 1.83
CA LEU A 99 11.66 -8.50 1.29
C LEU A 99 12.92 -8.67 2.14
N ASN A 100 13.54 -7.57 2.55
CA ASN A 100 14.72 -7.59 3.42
C ASN A 100 14.43 -8.16 4.80
N LYS A 101 13.29 -7.82 5.41
CA LYS A 101 12.90 -8.35 6.72
C LYS A 101 12.59 -9.85 6.69
N THR A 102 12.04 -10.33 5.60
CA THR A 102 11.60 -11.74 5.47
C THR A 102 12.59 -12.63 4.73
N GLN A 103 13.63 -12.06 4.11
CA GLN A 103 14.56 -12.74 3.22
C GLN A 103 13.86 -13.43 2.03
N ALA A 104 12.64 -13.02 1.72
CA ALA A 104 11.90 -13.50 0.58
C ALA A 104 12.36 -12.80 -0.72
N LYS A 105 12.17 -13.48 -1.86
CA LYS A 105 12.51 -12.90 -3.18
C LYS A 105 11.34 -12.18 -3.83
N GLN A 106 10.13 -12.53 -3.45
CA GLN A 106 8.90 -11.99 -4.03
C GLN A 106 7.83 -11.81 -2.95
N VAL A 107 6.84 -10.97 -3.23
CA VAL A 107 5.71 -10.68 -2.35
C VAL A 107 4.38 -11.04 -3.00
N ILE A 108 3.35 -11.26 -2.16
CA ILE A 108 1.96 -11.09 -2.57
C ILE A 108 1.63 -9.61 -2.37
N LEU A 109 1.23 -8.91 -3.43
CA LEU A 109 0.75 -7.54 -3.34
C LEU A 109 -0.78 -7.55 -3.22
N LEU A 110 -1.29 -7.08 -2.07
CA LEU A 110 -2.71 -6.90 -1.82
C LEU A 110 -3.01 -5.40 -1.92
N GLY A 111 -3.67 -5.01 -2.99
CA GLY A 111 -4.02 -3.61 -3.25
C GLY A 111 -5.50 -3.34 -3.04
N HIS A 112 -5.82 -2.39 -2.16
CA HIS A 112 -7.18 -1.90 -1.98
C HIS A 112 -7.41 -0.64 -2.82
N SER A 113 -8.42 -0.66 -3.70
CA SER A 113 -8.78 0.47 -4.55
C SER A 113 -7.55 1.05 -5.29
N ALA A 114 -7.12 2.27 -4.99
CA ALA A 114 -5.92 2.89 -5.58
C ALA A 114 -4.66 2.02 -5.44
N GLY A 115 -4.45 1.37 -4.29
CA GLY A 115 -3.32 0.47 -4.08
C GLY A 115 -3.23 -0.67 -5.10
N GLY A 116 -4.38 -1.16 -5.58
CA GLY A 116 -4.44 -2.17 -6.64
C GLY A 116 -4.25 -1.59 -8.05
N GLN A 117 -4.60 -0.32 -8.27
CA GLN A 117 -4.46 0.35 -9.57
C GLN A 117 -3.00 0.71 -9.89
N LEU A 118 -2.18 0.94 -8.86
CA LEU A 118 -0.82 1.45 -8.99
C LEU A 118 0.21 0.38 -9.40
N LEU A 119 -0.19 -0.88 -9.48
CA LEU A 119 0.68 -1.98 -9.89
C LEU A 119 1.35 -1.77 -11.24
N GLY A 120 0.61 -1.23 -12.22
CA GLY A 120 1.09 -1.04 -13.58
C GLY A 120 2.20 0.01 -13.71
N ILE A 121 2.44 0.81 -12.66
CA ILE A 121 3.51 1.83 -12.65
C ILE A 121 4.61 1.52 -11.60
N ASN A 122 4.52 0.36 -10.94
CA ASN A 122 5.55 -0.10 -10.02
C ASN A 122 6.78 -0.61 -10.81
N PRO A 123 7.98 -0.01 -10.66
CA PRO A 123 9.17 -0.41 -11.40
C PRO A 123 9.71 -1.80 -10.99
N ASN A 124 9.37 -2.30 -9.78
CA ASN A 124 9.83 -3.59 -9.26
C ASN A 124 8.76 -4.70 -9.46
N TYR A 125 8.06 -4.65 -10.58
CA TYR A 125 6.98 -5.59 -10.87
C TYR A 125 7.42 -7.06 -10.85
N GLU A 126 8.65 -7.37 -11.21
CA GLU A 126 9.24 -8.72 -11.20
C GLU A 126 9.31 -9.35 -9.79
N LYS A 127 9.28 -8.52 -8.75
CA LYS A 127 9.24 -8.95 -7.35
C LYS A 127 7.82 -9.26 -6.84
N VAL A 128 6.81 -9.10 -7.67
CA VAL A 128 5.42 -9.43 -7.33
C VAL A 128 5.07 -10.80 -7.85
N ALA A 129 4.93 -11.78 -6.95
CA ALA A 129 4.55 -13.14 -7.29
C ALA A 129 3.05 -13.28 -7.58
N LYS A 130 2.22 -12.57 -6.81
CA LYS A 130 0.76 -12.61 -6.91
C LYS A 130 0.18 -11.23 -6.59
N VAL A 131 -0.96 -10.95 -7.23
CA VAL A 131 -1.75 -9.75 -6.98
C VAL A 131 -3.13 -10.12 -6.49
N VAL A 132 -3.55 -9.48 -5.40
CA VAL A 132 -4.93 -9.51 -4.91
C VAL A 132 -5.47 -8.08 -4.97
N ALA A 133 -6.38 -7.81 -5.89
CA ALA A 133 -7.02 -6.50 -6.01
C ALA A 133 -8.40 -6.52 -5.32
N VAL A 134 -8.56 -5.71 -4.29
CA VAL A 134 -9.81 -5.55 -3.55
C VAL A 134 -10.43 -4.22 -3.94
N ALA A 135 -11.67 -4.23 -4.42
CA ALA A 135 -12.38 -3.03 -4.90
C ALA A 135 -11.57 -2.23 -5.93
N GLY A 136 -10.73 -2.92 -6.71
CA GLY A 136 -9.95 -2.31 -7.77
C GLY A 136 -10.85 -1.87 -8.94
N SER A 137 -10.42 -0.80 -9.62
CA SER A 137 -11.04 -0.34 -10.86
C SER A 137 -9.95 0.07 -11.84
N THR A 138 -10.32 0.33 -13.09
CA THR A 138 -9.36 0.86 -14.08
C THR A 138 -8.91 2.29 -13.74
N GLY A 139 -9.60 2.97 -12.80
CA GLY A 139 -9.37 4.37 -12.48
C GLY A 139 -9.83 5.33 -13.59
N HIS A 140 -10.38 4.81 -14.69
CA HIS A 140 -10.71 5.61 -15.86
C HIS A 140 -12.15 6.15 -15.77
N VAL A 141 -12.33 7.48 -15.79
CA VAL A 141 -13.66 8.13 -15.71
C VAL A 141 -14.62 7.65 -16.82
N LYS A 142 -14.10 7.23 -17.97
CA LYS A 142 -14.92 6.69 -19.09
C LYS A 142 -15.63 5.39 -18.74
N ASP A 143 -15.10 4.61 -17.79
CA ASP A 143 -15.66 3.31 -17.37
C ASP A 143 -16.76 3.46 -16.32
N LEU A 144 -16.96 4.66 -15.80
CA LEU A 144 -18.04 4.96 -14.86
C LEU A 144 -19.40 4.90 -15.55
N LYS A 145 -20.40 4.35 -14.85
CA LYS A 145 -21.77 4.20 -15.37
C LYS A 145 -22.76 5.04 -14.55
N GLY A 146 -23.89 5.39 -15.18
CA GLY A 146 -25.03 6.05 -14.51
C GLY A 146 -24.66 7.41 -13.90
N ARG A 147 -25.22 7.73 -12.72
CA ARG A 147 -25.06 9.00 -12.03
C ARG A 147 -23.60 9.31 -11.65
N THR A 148 -22.81 8.27 -11.39
CA THR A 148 -21.39 8.45 -11.05
C THR A 148 -20.60 9.06 -12.20
N LYS A 149 -20.89 8.68 -13.45
CA LYS A 149 -20.26 9.25 -14.64
C LYS A 149 -20.57 10.74 -14.79
N LEU A 150 -21.82 11.15 -14.49
CA LEU A 150 -22.26 12.52 -14.55
C LEU A 150 -21.63 13.41 -13.47
N LEU A 151 -21.44 12.86 -12.27
CA LEU A 151 -20.89 13.60 -11.11
C LEU A 151 -19.35 13.56 -11.07
N ALA A 152 -18.71 12.63 -11.74
CA ALA A 152 -17.26 12.45 -11.72
C ALA A 152 -16.48 13.75 -12.06
N PRO A 153 -16.82 14.55 -13.08
CA PRO A 153 -16.11 15.80 -13.37
C PRO A 153 -16.16 16.82 -12.24
N VAL A 154 -17.21 16.76 -11.40
CA VAL A 154 -17.37 17.66 -10.25
C VAL A 154 -16.64 17.11 -9.02
N MET A 155 -16.71 15.77 -8.81
CA MET A 155 -16.09 15.11 -7.67
C MET A 155 -14.57 14.99 -7.80
N PHE A 156 -14.05 14.89 -9.02
CA PHE A 156 -12.64 14.74 -9.33
C PHE A 156 -12.04 16.00 -9.98
N LYS A 157 -12.62 17.18 -9.70
CA LYS A 157 -11.93 18.45 -9.96
C LYS A 157 -10.72 18.51 -9.03
N LEU A 158 -9.63 17.95 -9.51
CA LEU A 158 -8.30 18.12 -8.99
C LEU A 158 -7.68 19.39 -9.54
#